data_5d5e90031d376a077c6d39bc3e165a15
#
_entry.id   5d5e90031d376a077c6d39bc3e165a15
#
_cell.length_a   1.000
_cell.length_b   1.000
_cell.length_c   1.000
_cell.angle_alpha   90.00
_cell.angle_beta   90.00
_cell.angle_gamma   90.00
#
_symmetry.space_group_name_H-M   'P 1'
#
loop_
_entity.id
_entity.type
_entity.pdbx_description
1 polymer ?
#
loop_
_entity_poly.entity_id
_entity_poly.type
_entity_poly.pdbx_seq_one_letter_code
_entity_poly.pdbx_strand_id
1 'polypeptide(L)'
;MPLLGAALAVAIVCALGMWRPWIVPSAPVAAESVALPQAVPAALELPGNARVLVFGDSWVYGSAATVPTLGFAYRLSEQLGWQGIVDGVRGSGYLKPGLDGGSYGERVAALDPSLDPDLIILEGSINDRRLPATGYRDAVTAVWDALKARYPDATIVILGPAPQVLPVEKATARIDADLAELAAARGWWYISPIAEGWITEANYLDVIDTGPIGRDHPSDAGHAYLAERVAEALDDMRAATEVVADAPLDEEITAP
;
A
#
# COMPACT_ATOMS: atom_id res chain seq x y z
N MET A 1 31.96 68.62 -18.04
CA MET A 1 31.63 68.37 -16.62
C MET A 1 30.18 67.94 -16.33
N PRO A 2 29.16 67.97 -17.18
CA PRO A 2 27.81 67.43 -16.83
C PRO A 2 27.71 65.91 -16.89
N LEU A 3 28.56 65.21 -17.65
CA LEU A 3 28.50 63.73 -17.78
C LEU A 3 28.94 62.94 -16.55
N LEU A 4 29.88 63.49 -15.73
CA LEU A 4 30.32 62.87 -14.50
C LEU A 4 29.22 62.87 -13.39
N GLY A 5 28.44 63.94 -13.32
CA GLY A 5 27.36 64.08 -12.36
C GLY A 5 26.17 63.11 -12.63
N ALA A 6 25.86 62.87 -13.90
CA ALA A 6 24.81 61.96 -14.31
C ALA A 6 25.18 60.51 -14.02
N ALA A 7 26.45 60.12 -14.25
CA ALA A 7 26.91 58.74 -13.93
C ALA A 7 26.91 58.46 -12.44
N LEU A 8 27.27 59.43 -11.59
CA LEU A 8 27.24 59.28 -10.13
C LEU A 8 25.81 59.17 -9.58
N ALA A 9 24.87 59.96 -10.14
CA ALA A 9 23.45 59.89 -9.75
C ALA A 9 22.80 58.53 -10.09
N VAL A 10 23.11 57.97 -11.27
CA VAL A 10 22.61 56.65 -11.68
C VAL A 10 23.19 55.54 -10.77
N ALA A 11 24.49 55.61 -10.41
CA ALA A 11 25.12 54.67 -9.53
C ALA A 11 24.51 54.66 -8.11
N ILE A 12 24.17 55.84 -7.58
CA ILE A 12 23.52 55.96 -6.26
C ILE A 12 22.09 55.42 -6.30
N VAL A 13 21.33 55.65 -7.34
CA VAL A 13 19.97 55.13 -7.50
C VAL A 13 19.99 53.61 -7.64
N CYS A 14 20.96 53.03 -8.37
CA CYS A 14 21.12 51.60 -8.47
C CYS A 14 21.55 50.96 -7.13
N ALA A 15 22.43 51.62 -6.38
CA ALA A 15 22.85 51.11 -5.07
C ALA A 15 21.72 51.17 -4.05
N LEU A 16 20.88 52.18 -4.05
CA LEU A 16 19.71 52.30 -3.18
C LEU A 16 18.58 51.35 -3.62
N GLY A 17 18.47 51.02 -4.90
CA GLY A 17 17.51 50.04 -5.41
C GLY A 17 17.85 48.60 -5.07
N MET A 18 19.13 48.27 -4.87
CA MET A 18 19.59 46.96 -4.41
C MET A 18 19.54 46.80 -2.91
N TRP A 19 19.59 47.88 -2.12
CA TRP A 19 19.46 47.85 -0.69
C TRP A 19 17.97 47.96 -0.30
N ARG A 20 17.35 46.79 -0.01
CA ARG A 20 15.95 46.69 0.44
C ARG A 20 15.88 46.46 1.95
N PRO A 21 16.15 47.45 2.81
CA PRO A 21 16.15 47.28 4.25
C PRO A 21 14.76 46.97 4.85
N TRP A 22 13.71 47.10 4.05
CA TRP A 22 12.32 46.76 4.44
C TRP A 22 11.91 45.35 4.04
N ILE A 23 12.74 44.57 3.34
CA ILE A 23 12.51 43.15 3.20
C ILE A 23 13.15 42.46 4.42
N VAL A 24 12.44 42.42 5.52
CA VAL A 24 12.75 41.51 6.60
C VAL A 24 12.49 40.13 6.04
N PRO A 25 13.52 39.25 5.95
CA PRO A 25 13.24 37.87 5.62
C PRO A 25 12.31 37.35 6.72
N SER A 26 11.08 37.03 6.37
CA SER A 26 10.20 36.28 7.26
C SER A 26 10.97 35.02 7.63
N ALA A 27 11.31 34.86 8.89
CA ALA A 27 11.83 33.58 9.36
C ALA A 27 10.85 32.51 8.85
N PRO A 28 11.33 31.39 8.30
CA PRO A 28 10.44 30.31 7.96
C PRO A 28 9.72 29.98 9.26
N VAL A 29 8.43 30.24 9.31
CA VAL A 29 7.56 29.66 10.31
C VAL A 29 7.69 28.16 10.02
N ALA A 30 8.48 27.46 10.83
CA ALA A 30 8.39 26.03 10.85
C ALA A 30 6.91 25.75 11.15
N ALA A 31 6.18 25.37 10.12
CA ALA A 31 4.90 24.74 10.32
C ALA A 31 5.26 23.49 11.13
N GLU A 32 5.07 23.54 12.44
CA GLU A 32 4.91 22.31 13.18
C GLU A 32 3.80 21.57 12.45
N SER A 33 4.20 20.60 11.62
CA SER A 33 3.26 19.60 11.16
C SER A 33 2.81 18.89 12.42
N VAL A 34 1.68 19.30 12.96
CA VAL A 34 0.95 18.51 13.93
C VAL A 34 0.65 17.23 13.17
N ALA A 35 1.50 16.21 13.38
CA ALA A 35 1.22 14.88 12.91
C ALA A 35 -0.16 14.53 13.50
N LEU A 36 -1.17 14.47 12.63
CA LEU A 36 -2.47 13.96 13.05
C LEU A 36 -2.19 12.59 13.67
N PRO A 37 -2.78 12.28 14.83
CA PRO A 37 -2.61 10.98 15.44
C PRO A 37 -2.96 9.94 14.37
N GLN A 38 -1.99 9.09 14.02
CA GLN A 38 -2.24 7.99 13.10
C GLN A 38 -3.31 7.12 13.75
N ALA A 39 -4.39 6.88 13.02
CA ALA A 39 -5.43 5.98 13.49
C ALA A 39 -4.79 4.59 13.67
N VAL A 40 -4.87 4.04 14.86
CA VAL A 40 -4.42 2.69 15.15
C VAL A 40 -5.41 1.74 14.49
N PRO A 41 -4.95 0.73 13.71
CA PRO A 41 -5.85 -0.23 13.12
C PRO A 41 -6.69 -0.93 14.20
N ALA A 42 -7.97 -1.20 13.87
CA ALA A 42 -8.81 -2.01 14.74
C ALA A 42 -8.26 -3.44 14.84
N ALA A 43 -8.59 -4.13 15.93
CA ALA A 43 -8.23 -5.53 16.16
C ALA A 43 -8.56 -6.41 14.96
N LEU A 44 -7.64 -7.29 14.58
CA LEU A 44 -7.93 -8.32 13.59
C LEU A 44 -8.58 -9.53 14.28
N GLU A 45 -9.90 -9.47 14.44
CA GLU A 45 -10.69 -10.58 14.96
C GLU A 45 -11.41 -11.28 13.81
N LEU A 46 -11.21 -12.58 13.66
CA LEU A 46 -11.83 -13.39 12.61
C LEU A 46 -12.44 -14.66 13.19
N PRO A 47 -13.62 -15.09 12.71
CA PRO A 47 -14.17 -16.39 13.07
C PRO A 47 -13.28 -17.52 12.55
N GLY A 48 -13.31 -18.69 13.19
CA GLY A 48 -12.45 -19.81 12.84
C GLY A 48 -12.61 -20.36 11.42
N ASN A 49 -13.74 -20.06 10.77
CA ASN A 49 -14.04 -20.44 9.39
C ASN A 49 -14.42 -19.17 8.57
N ALA A 50 -13.62 -18.12 8.70
CA ALA A 50 -13.87 -16.83 8.08
C ALA A 50 -14.09 -16.95 6.58
N ARG A 51 -15.00 -16.13 6.03
CA ARG A 51 -15.15 -15.90 4.61
C ARG A 51 -14.20 -14.79 4.18
N VAL A 52 -13.21 -15.14 3.37
CA VAL A 52 -12.13 -14.22 3.01
C VAL A 52 -12.07 -13.98 1.51
N LEU A 53 -12.24 -12.72 1.11
CA LEU A 53 -12.00 -12.30 -0.25
C LEU A 53 -10.53 -11.90 -0.40
N VAL A 54 -9.77 -12.64 -1.22
CA VAL A 54 -8.44 -12.24 -1.66
C VAL A 54 -8.56 -11.67 -3.06
N PHE A 55 -8.41 -10.35 -3.16
CA PHE A 55 -8.60 -9.60 -4.40
C PHE A 55 -7.28 -9.00 -4.86
N GLY A 56 -6.95 -9.11 -6.14
CA GLY A 56 -5.70 -8.55 -6.65
C GLY A 56 -5.44 -8.85 -8.13
N ASP A 57 -4.17 -8.89 -8.47
CA ASP A 57 -3.72 -9.03 -9.85
C ASP A 57 -3.25 -10.45 -10.21
N SER A 58 -2.17 -10.55 -10.99
CA SER A 58 -1.60 -11.83 -11.44
C SER A 58 -1.01 -12.67 -10.29
N TRP A 59 -0.63 -12.05 -9.20
CA TRP A 59 -0.10 -12.73 -8.04
C TRP A 59 -1.22 -13.45 -7.27
N VAL A 60 -2.35 -12.77 -7.09
CA VAL A 60 -3.58 -13.37 -6.53
C VAL A 60 -4.14 -14.44 -7.46
N TYR A 61 -4.09 -14.24 -8.79
CA TYR A 61 -4.49 -15.24 -9.78
C TYR A 61 -3.70 -16.55 -9.65
N GLY A 62 -2.46 -16.51 -9.15
CA GLY A 62 -1.54 -17.65 -9.12
C GLY A 62 -0.73 -17.81 -10.41
N SER A 63 -0.35 -16.69 -11.04
CA SER A 63 0.49 -16.73 -12.24
C SER A 63 1.85 -17.37 -11.95
N ALA A 64 2.33 -18.19 -12.89
CA ALA A 64 3.51 -19.04 -12.82
C ALA A 64 3.41 -20.25 -11.90
N ALA A 65 2.36 -20.40 -11.11
CA ALA A 65 2.07 -21.69 -10.49
C ALA A 65 1.73 -22.73 -11.56
N THR A 66 2.10 -23.98 -11.33
CA THR A 66 1.81 -25.11 -12.24
C THR A 66 0.31 -25.21 -12.56
N VAL A 67 -0.52 -24.96 -11.57
CA VAL A 67 -1.96 -24.70 -11.71
C VAL A 67 -2.35 -23.50 -10.83
N PRO A 68 -3.29 -22.64 -11.25
CA PRO A 68 -3.64 -21.43 -10.49
C PRO A 68 -4.01 -21.67 -9.03
N THR A 69 -4.60 -22.83 -8.71
CA THR A 69 -4.98 -23.21 -7.33
C THR A 69 -3.77 -23.50 -6.40
N LEU A 70 -2.56 -23.56 -6.94
CA LEU A 70 -1.33 -23.53 -6.15
C LEU A 70 -0.84 -22.11 -5.87
N GLY A 71 -1.57 -21.09 -6.30
CA GLY A 71 -1.31 -19.69 -5.98
C GLY A 71 -1.45 -19.39 -4.48
N PHE A 72 -0.75 -18.38 -4.01
CA PHE A 72 -0.68 -18.07 -2.57
C PHE A 72 -2.05 -17.84 -1.93
N ALA A 73 -2.98 -17.22 -2.63
CA ALA A 73 -4.32 -16.92 -2.11
C ALA A 73 -5.13 -18.21 -1.79
N TYR A 74 -5.00 -19.22 -2.63
CA TYR A 74 -5.64 -20.53 -2.38
C TYR A 74 -4.95 -21.29 -1.25
N ARG A 75 -3.59 -21.30 -1.25
CA ARG A 75 -2.81 -21.96 -0.19
C ARG A 75 -3.05 -21.34 1.17
N LEU A 76 -3.10 -20.01 1.25
CA LEU A 76 -3.41 -19.27 2.47
C LEU A 76 -4.80 -19.66 3.00
N SER A 77 -5.80 -19.72 2.13
CA SER A 77 -7.16 -20.11 2.51
C SER A 77 -7.23 -21.55 3.04
N GLU A 78 -6.51 -22.47 2.40
CA GLU A 78 -6.41 -23.87 2.84
C GLU A 78 -5.69 -24.00 4.19
N GLN A 79 -4.54 -23.34 4.34
CA GLN A 79 -3.72 -23.34 5.55
C GLN A 79 -4.47 -22.82 6.77
N LEU A 80 -5.27 -21.77 6.61
CA LEU A 80 -6.00 -21.11 7.70
C LEU A 80 -7.44 -21.61 7.87
N GLY A 81 -7.87 -22.57 7.07
CA GLY A 81 -9.21 -23.17 7.15
C GLY A 81 -10.33 -22.19 6.77
N TRP A 82 -10.06 -21.25 5.88
CA TRP A 82 -11.01 -20.21 5.48
C TRP A 82 -11.92 -20.64 4.33
N GLN A 83 -13.08 -19.99 4.23
CA GLN A 83 -13.88 -19.98 3.00
C GLN A 83 -13.31 -18.94 2.05
N GLY A 84 -12.23 -19.32 1.34
CA GLY A 84 -11.51 -18.42 0.45
C GLY A 84 -12.26 -18.13 -0.84
N ILE A 85 -12.42 -16.86 -1.18
CA ILE A 85 -12.91 -16.34 -2.45
C ILE A 85 -11.73 -15.63 -3.11
N VAL A 86 -11.26 -16.16 -4.24
CA VAL A 86 -10.07 -15.63 -4.93
C VAL A 86 -10.51 -14.90 -6.20
N ASP A 87 -10.31 -13.59 -6.24
CA ASP A 87 -10.56 -12.74 -7.40
C ASP A 87 -9.24 -12.09 -7.87
N GLY A 88 -8.47 -12.83 -8.64
CA GLY A 88 -7.23 -12.40 -9.26
C GLY A 88 -7.36 -12.25 -10.77
N VAL A 89 -7.00 -11.08 -11.32
CA VAL A 89 -7.00 -10.83 -12.77
C VAL A 89 -5.63 -10.35 -13.24
N ARG A 90 -5.04 -11.13 -14.14
CA ARG A 90 -3.68 -10.89 -14.64
C ARG A 90 -3.54 -9.50 -15.27
N GLY A 91 -2.50 -8.78 -14.86
CA GLY A 91 -2.16 -7.48 -15.42
C GLY A 91 -3.06 -6.33 -14.99
N SER A 92 -4.06 -6.56 -14.12
CA SER A 92 -4.95 -5.51 -13.62
C SER A 92 -4.29 -4.68 -12.52
N GLY A 93 -4.81 -3.50 -12.30
CA GLY A 93 -4.39 -2.57 -11.28
C GLY A 93 -5.47 -1.53 -10.99
N TYR A 94 -5.15 -0.56 -10.16
CA TYR A 94 -6.07 0.54 -9.86
C TYR A 94 -6.37 1.40 -11.09
N LEU A 95 -5.35 1.69 -11.91
CA LEU A 95 -5.48 2.44 -13.16
C LEU A 95 -5.53 1.52 -14.38
N LYS A 96 -4.87 0.38 -14.30
CA LYS A 96 -4.65 -0.49 -15.45
C LYS A 96 -5.73 -1.57 -15.54
N PRO A 97 -6.45 -1.70 -16.68
CA PRO A 97 -7.30 -2.85 -16.92
C PRO A 97 -6.47 -4.12 -17.08
N GLY A 98 -7.01 -5.23 -16.62
CA GLY A 98 -6.40 -6.55 -16.76
C GLY A 98 -6.48 -7.12 -18.17
N LEU A 99 -5.78 -8.23 -18.40
CA LEU A 99 -5.79 -8.94 -19.70
C LEU A 99 -7.16 -9.58 -19.97
N ASP A 100 -7.78 -10.12 -18.93
CA ASP A 100 -9.03 -10.87 -19.02
C ASP A 100 -10.14 -10.23 -18.15
N GLY A 101 -10.00 -8.94 -17.81
CA GLY A 101 -10.96 -8.22 -16.96
C GLY A 101 -10.63 -6.73 -16.86
N GLY A 102 -11.45 -6.00 -16.11
CA GLY A 102 -11.30 -4.57 -15.90
C GLY A 102 -10.16 -4.17 -14.95
N SER A 103 -10.07 -2.87 -14.71
CA SER A 103 -9.31 -2.28 -13.60
C SER A 103 -9.92 -2.69 -12.25
N TYR A 104 -9.20 -2.43 -11.15
CA TYR A 104 -9.73 -2.73 -9.82
C TYR A 104 -11.08 -2.05 -9.56
N GLY A 105 -11.25 -0.80 -10.01
CA GLY A 105 -12.53 -0.10 -9.84
C GLY A 105 -13.68 -0.77 -10.57
N GLU A 106 -13.48 -1.19 -11.83
CA GLU A 106 -14.50 -1.89 -12.63
C GLU A 106 -14.83 -3.26 -12.02
N ARG A 107 -13.83 -4.00 -11.55
CA ARG A 107 -14.02 -5.31 -10.91
C ARG A 107 -14.75 -5.19 -9.57
N VAL A 108 -14.37 -4.24 -8.72
CA VAL A 108 -15.06 -3.99 -7.45
C VAL A 108 -16.53 -3.61 -7.67
N ALA A 109 -16.83 -2.81 -8.70
CA ALA A 109 -18.21 -2.48 -9.06
C ALA A 109 -19.03 -3.72 -9.48
N ALA A 110 -18.39 -4.77 -9.99
CA ALA A 110 -19.00 -6.01 -10.43
C ALA A 110 -19.08 -7.10 -9.35
N LEU A 111 -18.43 -6.94 -8.18
CA LEU A 111 -18.50 -7.91 -7.09
C LEU A 111 -19.95 -8.12 -6.62
N ASP A 112 -20.30 -9.37 -6.31
CA ASP A 112 -21.60 -9.71 -5.76
C ASP A 112 -21.70 -9.24 -4.30
N PRO A 113 -22.67 -8.39 -3.93
CA PRO A 113 -22.86 -7.97 -2.54
C PRO A 113 -23.13 -9.13 -1.57
N SER A 114 -23.65 -10.27 -2.06
CA SER A 114 -23.93 -11.44 -1.24
C SER A 114 -22.69 -12.24 -0.83
N LEU A 115 -21.50 -11.88 -1.31
CA LEU A 115 -20.25 -12.51 -0.87
C LEU A 115 -20.02 -12.31 0.62
N ASP A 116 -20.42 -11.15 1.17
CA ASP A 116 -20.41 -10.85 2.61
C ASP A 116 -19.14 -11.38 3.32
N PRO A 117 -17.94 -10.91 2.95
CA PRO A 117 -16.69 -11.38 3.53
C PRO A 117 -16.47 -10.82 4.93
N ASP A 118 -15.90 -11.64 5.84
CA ASP A 118 -15.39 -11.19 7.14
C ASP A 118 -14.08 -10.40 6.97
N LEU A 119 -13.26 -10.80 5.99
CA LEU A 119 -11.98 -10.19 5.68
C LEU A 119 -11.82 -9.99 4.18
N ILE A 120 -11.26 -8.84 3.80
CA ILE A 120 -10.77 -8.58 2.44
C ILE A 120 -9.26 -8.37 2.50
N ILE A 121 -8.50 -9.22 1.84
CA ILE A 121 -7.08 -8.98 1.57
C ILE A 121 -7.00 -8.38 0.16
N LEU A 122 -6.73 -7.09 0.09
CA LEU A 122 -6.59 -6.36 -1.18
C LEU A 122 -5.12 -6.23 -1.52
N GLU A 123 -4.67 -7.06 -2.45
CA GLU A 123 -3.30 -7.05 -2.97
C GLU A 123 -3.18 -6.02 -4.09
N GLY A 124 -2.08 -5.35 -4.07
CA GLY A 124 -1.90 -4.65 -5.27
C GLY A 124 -1.19 -3.34 -5.39
N SER A 125 -1.20 -2.81 -6.55
CA SER A 125 -0.96 -3.53 -7.81
C SER A 125 0.36 -3.07 -8.38
N ILE A 126 1.27 -4.00 -8.62
CA ILE A 126 2.56 -3.71 -9.26
C ILE A 126 2.38 -3.25 -10.72
N ASN A 127 1.24 -3.55 -11.34
CA ASN A 127 1.01 -3.28 -12.76
C ASN A 127 0.93 -1.79 -13.09
N ASP A 128 0.54 -0.96 -12.12
CA ASP A 128 0.44 0.49 -12.28
C ASP A 128 1.81 1.19 -12.31
N ARG A 129 2.91 0.49 -11.98
CA ARG A 129 4.26 1.06 -12.01
C ARG A 129 4.71 1.55 -13.39
N ARG A 130 4.08 1.04 -14.45
CA ARG A 130 4.37 1.40 -15.85
C ARG A 130 3.51 2.57 -16.34
N LEU A 131 2.59 3.06 -15.52
CA LEU A 131 1.71 4.17 -15.83
C LEU A 131 2.19 5.45 -15.13
N PRO A 132 1.82 6.64 -15.62
CA PRO A 132 2.03 7.88 -14.89
C PRO A 132 1.40 7.81 -13.50
N ALA A 133 2.07 8.39 -12.50
CA ALA A 133 1.56 8.41 -11.12
C ALA A 133 0.30 9.28 -10.95
N THR A 134 0.02 10.16 -11.92
CA THR A 134 -1.16 11.05 -11.89
C THR A 134 -2.46 10.27 -11.76
N GLY A 135 -3.27 10.61 -10.76
CA GLY A 135 -4.56 9.95 -10.49
C GLY A 135 -4.47 8.59 -9.79
N TYR A 136 -3.24 8.07 -9.51
CA TYR A 136 -3.09 6.77 -8.85
C TYR A 136 -3.74 6.75 -7.46
N ARG A 137 -3.40 7.71 -6.59
CA ARG A 137 -3.94 7.79 -5.23
C ARG A 137 -5.46 8.00 -5.21
N ASP A 138 -5.99 8.76 -6.18
CA ASP A 138 -7.43 8.97 -6.33
C ASP A 138 -8.14 7.67 -6.73
N ALA A 139 -7.55 6.90 -7.66
CA ALA A 139 -8.07 5.60 -8.06
C ALA A 139 -8.03 4.59 -6.91
N VAL A 140 -6.94 4.53 -6.13
CA VAL A 140 -6.84 3.72 -4.91
C VAL A 140 -7.95 4.09 -3.93
N THR A 141 -8.08 5.38 -3.63
CA THR A 141 -9.09 5.92 -2.72
C THR A 141 -10.50 5.51 -3.15
N ALA A 142 -10.84 5.70 -4.43
CA ALA A 142 -12.15 5.36 -4.97
C ALA A 142 -12.46 3.86 -4.86
N VAL A 143 -11.49 2.98 -5.14
CA VAL A 143 -11.64 1.52 -5.01
C VAL A 143 -11.85 1.12 -3.55
N TRP A 144 -11.07 1.66 -2.63
CA TRP A 144 -11.19 1.33 -1.21
C TRP A 144 -12.49 1.81 -0.60
N ASP A 145 -12.95 3.00 -0.99
CA ASP A 145 -14.24 3.54 -0.56
C ASP A 145 -15.41 2.69 -1.13
N ALA A 146 -15.29 2.24 -2.38
CA ALA A 146 -16.29 1.37 -3.00
C ALA A 146 -16.34 -0.02 -2.32
N LEU A 147 -15.19 -0.62 -1.96
CA LEU A 147 -15.14 -1.87 -1.21
C LEU A 147 -15.78 -1.72 0.17
N LYS A 148 -15.42 -0.66 0.91
CA LYS A 148 -15.99 -0.42 2.26
C LYS A 148 -17.49 -0.12 2.21
N ALA A 149 -17.96 0.56 1.17
CA ALA A 149 -19.39 0.79 0.98
C ALA A 149 -20.15 -0.50 0.61
N ARG A 150 -19.51 -1.41 -0.14
CA ARG A 150 -20.12 -2.68 -0.55
C ARG A 150 -20.15 -3.72 0.58
N TYR A 151 -19.12 -3.76 1.40
CA TYR A 151 -18.94 -4.70 2.51
C TYR A 151 -18.60 -3.92 3.80
N PRO A 152 -19.58 -3.24 4.40
CA PRO A 152 -19.34 -2.30 5.51
C PRO A 152 -18.80 -2.99 6.77
N ASP A 153 -19.12 -4.27 6.96
CA ASP A 153 -18.70 -5.03 8.13
C ASP A 153 -17.35 -5.74 7.94
N ALA A 154 -16.86 -5.86 6.69
CA ALA A 154 -15.59 -6.49 6.42
C ALA A 154 -14.41 -5.71 6.99
N THR A 155 -13.47 -6.43 7.62
CA THR A 155 -12.13 -5.92 7.86
C THR A 155 -11.36 -5.88 6.55
N ILE A 156 -10.60 -4.81 6.30
CA ILE A 156 -9.78 -4.67 5.10
C ILE A 156 -8.32 -4.62 5.51
N VAL A 157 -7.53 -5.53 4.95
CA VAL A 157 -6.07 -5.58 5.05
C VAL A 157 -5.49 -5.31 3.66
N ILE A 158 -4.59 -4.35 3.57
CA ILE A 158 -3.91 -4.03 2.33
C ILE A 158 -2.58 -4.79 2.30
N LEU A 159 -2.39 -5.58 1.23
CA LEU A 159 -1.12 -6.23 0.92
C LEU A 159 -0.43 -5.44 -0.20
N GLY A 160 0.67 -4.80 0.11
CA GLY A 160 1.47 -4.05 -0.85
C GLY A 160 2.10 -4.93 -1.93
N PRO A 161 2.64 -4.34 -3.00
CA PRO A 161 3.28 -5.09 -4.06
C PRO A 161 4.57 -5.75 -3.57
N ALA A 162 4.76 -7.02 -3.90
CA ALA A 162 6.06 -7.65 -3.74
C ALA A 162 6.98 -7.31 -4.93
N PRO A 163 8.32 -7.27 -4.75
CA PRO A 163 9.24 -6.97 -5.82
C PRO A 163 9.26 -8.09 -6.86
N GLN A 164 8.88 -7.76 -8.09
CA GLN A 164 8.93 -8.68 -9.23
C GLN A 164 10.35 -8.82 -9.78
N VAL A 165 11.19 -7.81 -9.59
CA VAL A 165 12.61 -7.76 -9.99
C VAL A 165 13.43 -7.08 -8.91
N LEU A 166 14.72 -7.42 -8.84
CA LEU A 166 15.69 -6.79 -7.94
C LEU A 166 16.80 -6.10 -8.75
N PRO A 167 17.31 -4.95 -8.27
CA PRO A 167 16.81 -4.18 -7.12
C PRO A 167 15.38 -3.66 -7.36
N VAL A 168 14.66 -3.39 -6.27
CA VAL A 168 13.27 -2.90 -6.32
C VAL A 168 13.18 -1.65 -7.21
N GLU A 169 12.29 -1.67 -8.19
CA GLU A 169 12.08 -0.53 -9.09
C GLU A 169 11.50 0.67 -8.32
N LYS A 170 11.99 1.88 -8.61
CA LYS A 170 11.51 3.12 -7.95
C LYS A 170 9.99 3.30 -8.03
N ALA A 171 9.39 2.89 -9.15
CA ALA A 171 7.95 2.99 -9.34
C ALA A 171 7.18 2.00 -8.46
N THR A 172 7.73 0.81 -8.21
CA THR A 172 7.16 -0.19 -7.29
C THR A 172 7.27 0.29 -5.85
N ALA A 173 8.44 0.81 -5.45
CA ALA A 173 8.62 1.41 -4.12
C ALA A 173 7.70 2.62 -3.87
N ARG A 174 7.43 3.44 -4.90
CA ARG A 174 6.44 4.53 -4.81
C ARG A 174 5.03 3.99 -4.57
N ILE A 175 4.62 2.95 -5.28
CA ILE A 175 3.31 2.31 -5.09
C ILE A 175 3.17 1.81 -3.66
N ASP A 176 4.18 1.12 -3.15
CA ASP A 176 4.22 0.62 -1.78
C ASP A 176 4.03 1.75 -0.76
N ALA A 177 4.79 2.85 -0.90
CA ALA A 177 4.69 4.01 -0.04
C ALA A 177 3.30 4.70 -0.13
N ASP A 178 2.76 4.89 -1.34
CA ASP A 178 1.43 5.48 -1.55
C ASP A 178 0.34 4.67 -0.85
N LEU A 179 0.38 3.33 -0.96
CA LEU A 179 -0.60 2.44 -0.33
C LEU A 179 -0.46 2.44 1.19
N ALA A 180 0.78 2.42 1.72
CA ALA A 180 1.04 2.48 3.16
C ALA A 180 0.47 3.77 3.78
N GLU A 181 0.73 4.93 3.16
CA GLU A 181 0.19 6.21 3.63
C GLU A 181 -1.34 6.25 3.60
N LEU A 182 -1.96 5.76 2.51
CA LEU A 182 -3.42 5.74 2.37
C LEU A 182 -4.08 4.77 3.35
N ALA A 183 -3.46 3.63 3.64
CA ALA A 183 -3.94 2.68 4.64
C ALA A 183 -3.84 3.27 6.05
N ALA A 184 -2.71 3.87 6.39
CA ALA A 184 -2.50 4.55 7.67
C ALA A 184 -3.52 5.68 7.92
N ALA A 185 -3.84 6.47 6.87
CA ALA A 185 -4.84 7.52 6.94
C ALA A 185 -6.26 7.01 7.24
N ARG A 186 -6.53 5.72 6.99
CA ARG A 186 -7.81 5.03 7.28
C ARG A 186 -7.79 4.21 8.57
N GLY A 187 -6.63 4.08 9.23
CA GLY A 187 -6.45 3.13 10.32
C GLY A 187 -6.59 1.67 9.87
N TRP A 188 -6.18 1.35 8.65
CA TRP A 188 -6.22 0.00 8.10
C TRP A 188 -4.86 -0.68 8.21
N TRP A 189 -4.86 -1.98 8.36
CA TRP A 189 -3.66 -2.79 8.33
C TRP A 189 -3.00 -2.76 6.96
N TYR A 190 -1.68 -2.65 6.98
CA TYR A 190 -0.85 -2.66 5.78
C TYR A 190 0.31 -3.64 5.94
N ILE A 191 0.46 -4.53 4.98
CA ILE A 191 1.59 -5.47 4.87
C ILE A 191 2.47 -4.99 3.72
N SER A 192 3.75 -4.71 3.97
CA SER A 192 4.71 -4.34 2.95
C SER A 192 5.73 -5.45 2.69
N PRO A 193 5.56 -6.29 1.67
CA PRO A 193 6.57 -7.28 1.28
C PRO A 193 7.95 -6.67 1.02
N ILE A 194 7.98 -5.38 0.61
CA ILE A 194 9.22 -4.65 0.35
C ILE A 194 9.90 -4.25 1.66
N ALA A 195 9.17 -3.61 2.57
CA ALA A 195 9.75 -3.14 3.84
C ALA A 195 10.17 -4.32 4.75
N GLU A 196 9.42 -5.41 4.71
CA GLU A 196 9.73 -6.63 5.45
C GLU A 196 10.78 -7.52 4.78
N GLY A 197 11.22 -7.15 3.56
CA GLY A 197 12.27 -7.89 2.86
C GLY A 197 11.90 -9.33 2.53
N TRP A 198 10.65 -9.58 2.14
CA TRP A 198 10.19 -10.94 1.81
C TRP A 198 10.97 -11.55 0.65
N ILE A 199 11.31 -10.74 -0.36
CA ILE A 199 12.06 -11.17 -1.53
C ILE A 199 13.35 -10.35 -1.60
N THR A 200 14.49 -11.04 -1.45
CA THR A 200 15.83 -10.47 -1.42
C THR A 200 16.72 -11.21 -2.43
N GLU A 201 17.94 -10.73 -2.67
CA GLU A 201 18.89 -11.43 -3.53
C GLU A 201 19.18 -12.87 -3.06
N ALA A 202 19.02 -13.13 -1.77
CA ALA A 202 19.32 -14.45 -1.19
C ALA A 202 18.27 -15.53 -1.56
N ASN A 203 17.01 -15.13 -1.77
CA ASN A 203 15.91 -16.06 -2.06
C ASN A 203 15.18 -15.80 -3.39
N TYR A 204 15.63 -14.79 -4.16
CA TYR A 204 14.93 -14.36 -5.37
C TYR A 204 14.64 -15.50 -6.35
N LEU A 205 15.63 -16.31 -6.67
CA LEU A 205 15.50 -17.41 -7.63
C LEU A 205 14.71 -18.61 -7.08
N ASP A 206 14.57 -18.74 -5.78
CA ASP A 206 13.72 -19.75 -5.17
C ASP A 206 12.24 -19.34 -5.21
N VAL A 207 11.99 -18.04 -5.04
CA VAL A 207 10.64 -17.47 -4.98
C VAL A 207 10.12 -17.14 -6.38
N ILE A 208 10.94 -16.53 -7.25
CA ILE A 208 10.52 -15.98 -8.54
C ILE A 208 10.96 -16.87 -9.70
N ASP A 209 10.01 -17.31 -10.52
CA ASP A 209 10.28 -17.92 -11.80
C ASP A 209 10.57 -16.84 -12.87
N THR A 210 11.85 -16.68 -13.17
CA THR A 210 12.34 -15.71 -14.17
C THR A 210 12.33 -16.30 -15.60
N GLY A 211 11.88 -17.52 -15.77
CA GLY A 211 11.80 -18.20 -17.05
C GLY A 211 10.74 -17.60 -18.00
N PRO A 212 10.72 -18.03 -19.26
CA PRO A 212 9.80 -17.49 -20.27
C PRO A 212 8.33 -17.80 -19.97
N ILE A 213 8.04 -18.78 -19.12
CA ILE A 213 6.69 -19.14 -18.67
C ILE A 213 6.33 -18.31 -17.43
N GLY A 214 7.21 -18.27 -16.41
CA GLY A 214 6.99 -17.57 -15.15
C GLY A 214 6.95 -16.06 -15.31
N ARG A 215 7.83 -15.50 -16.14
CA ARG A 215 7.85 -14.07 -16.47
C ARG A 215 7.86 -13.20 -15.24
N ASP A 216 8.78 -13.53 -14.31
CA ASP A 216 8.98 -12.83 -13.03
C ASP A 216 7.77 -12.88 -12.10
N HIS A 217 7.05 -14.00 -12.08
CA HIS A 217 6.01 -14.28 -11.09
C HIS A 217 6.47 -15.38 -10.12
N PRO A 218 5.81 -15.54 -8.96
CA PRO A 218 6.18 -16.58 -8.01
C PRO A 218 6.06 -17.98 -8.59
N SER A 219 7.07 -18.82 -8.39
CA SER A 219 7.01 -20.26 -8.64
C SER A 219 6.02 -20.94 -7.68
N ASP A 220 5.77 -22.25 -7.84
CA ASP A 220 4.97 -23.01 -6.86
C ASP A 220 5.54 -22.89 -5.43
N ALA A 221 6.87 -22.92 -5.29
CA ALA A 221 7.55 -22.69 -4.02
C ALA A 221 7.42 -21.25 -3.55
N GLY A 222 7.51 -20.29 -4.47
CA GLY A 222 7.31 -18.88 -4.19
C GLY A 222 5.90 -18.57 -3.71
N HIS A 223 4.88 -19.17 -4.31
CA HIS A 223 3.50 -19.03 -3.84
C HIS A 223 3.29 -19.65 -2.47
N ALA A 224 3.91 -20.80 -2.17
CA ALA A 224 3.87 -21.40 -0.82
C ALA A 224 4.51 -20.45 0.20
N TYR A 225 5.70 -19.95 -0.10
CA TYR A 225 6.40 -18.96 0.73
C TYR A 225 5.57 -17.70 1.00
N LEU A 226 4.95 -17.13 -0.04
CA LEU A 226 4.09 -15.94 0.13
C LEU A 226 2.87 -16.23 1.01
N ALA A 227 2.27 -17.40 0.89
CA ALA A 227 1.15 -17.79 1.75
C ALA A 227 1.58 -17.85 3.23
N GLU A 228 2.75 -18.42 3.52
CA GLU A 228 3.34 -18.45 4.87
C GLU A 228 3.58 -17.04 5.40
N ARG A 229 4.21 -16.14 4.59
CA ARG A 229 4.50 -14.76 4.99
C ARG A 229 3.24 -13.96 5.29
N VAL A 230 2.19 -14.10 4.46
CA VAL A 230 0.90 -13.45 4.74
C VAL A 230 0.25 -14.00 6.00
N ALA A 231 0.28 -15.31 6.22
CA ALA A 231 -0.26 -15.93 7.43
C ALA A 231 0.45 -15.40 8.69
N GLU A 232 1.78 -15.36 8.70
CA GLU A 232 2.58 -14.79 9.79
C GLU A 232 2.23 -13.33 10.06
N ALA A 233 2.14 -12.49 9.03
CA ALA A 233 1.78 -11.08 9.19
C ALA A 233 0.36 -10.92 9.79
N LEU A 234 -0.58 -11.77 9.43
CA LEU A 234 -1.94 -11.73 10.00
C LEU A 234 -1.96 -12.22 11.46
N ASP A 235 -1.13 -13.19 11.81
CA ASP A 235 -0.98 -13.65 13.20
C ASP A 235 -0.34 -12.56 14.08
N ASP A 236 0.66 -11.84 13.57
CA ASP A 236 1.25 -10.68 14.26
C ASP A 236 0.22 -9.57 14.50
N MET A 237 -0.70 -9.32 13.54
CA MET A 237 -1.79 -8.34 13.70
C MET A 237 -2.79 -8.75 14.79
N ARG A 238 -3.05 -10.06 14.97
CA ARG A 238 -3.87 -10.59 16.07
C ARG A 238 -3.16 -10.42 17.41
N ALA A 239 -1.88 -10.79 17.49
CA ALA A 239 -1.07 -10.69 18.70
C ALA A 239 -0.88 -9.22 19.16
N ALA A 240 -0.67 -8.29 18.24
CA ALA A 240 -0.55 -6.86 18.56
C ALA A 240 -1.79 -6.30 19.26
N THR A 241 -2.96 -6.85 18.97
CA THR A 241 -4.23 -6.47 19.58
C THR A 241 -4.37 -6.96 21.02
N GLU A 242 -3.93 -8.18 21.31
CA GLU A 242 -3.98 -8.75 22.65
C GLU A 242 -3.11 -7.93 23.62
N VAL A 243 -1.93 -7.48 23.18
CA VAL A 243 -1.02 -6.65 23.99
C VAL A 243 -1.65 -5.29 24.36
N VAL A 244 -2.42 -4.67 23.46
CA VAL A 244 -3.11 -3.40 23.74
C VAL A 244 -4.27 -3.59 24.70
N ALA A 245 -4.97 -4.73 24.64
CA ALA A 245 -6.08 -5.03 25.54
C ALA A 245 -5.64 -5.33 26.98
N ASP A 246 -4.42 -5.88 27.15
CA ASP A 246 -3.83 -6.22 28.46
C ASP A 246 -3.04 -5.06 29.09
N ALA A 247 -2.90 -3.90 28.44
CA ALA A 247 -2.25 -2.74 29.03
C ALA A 247 -3.05 -2.27 30.25
N PRO A 248 -2.45 -2.14 31.45
CA PRO A 248 -3.17 -1.66 32.62
C PRO A 248 -3.69 -0.24 32.35
N LEU A 249 -4.98 -0.03 32.62
CA LEU A 249 -5.56 1.31 32.65
C LEU A 249 -4.78 2.12 33.68
N ASP A 250 -4.15 3.20 33.27
CA ASP A 250 -3.42 4.10 34.16
C ASP A 250 -4.32 4.43 35.36
N GLU A 251 -3.90 4.02 36.57
CA GLU A 251 -4.54 4.42 37.80
C GLU A 251 -4.59 5.95 37.88
N GLU A 252 -5.79 6.46 37.92
CA GLU A 252 -6.09 7.87 38.12
C GLU A 252 -5.27 8.38 39.33
N ILE A 253 -4.23 9.15 39.05
CA ILE A 253 -3.46 9.84 40.12
C ILE A 253 -4.40 10.85 40.77
N THR A 254 -5.09 10.42 41.81
CA THR A 254 -5.76 11.33 42.73
C THR A 254 -4.68 12.09 43.51
N ALA A 255 -4.43 13.32 43.10
CA ALA A 255 -3.60 14.24 43.85
C ALA A 255 -4.28 14.61 45.19
N PRO A 256 -3.51 14.76 46.28
CA PRO A 256 -4.01 15.16 47.59
C PRO A 256 -4.49 16.62 47.66
#